data_d15336e3571cb7d44c9f028e6c3cfe8e
#
_entry.id   d15336e3571cb7d44c9f028e6c3cfe8e
#
_cell.length_a   1.000
_cell.length_b   1.000
_cell.length_c   1.000
_cell.angle_alpha   90.00
_cell.angle_beta   90.00
_cell.angle_gamma   90.00
#
_symmetry.space_group_name_H-M   'P 1'
#
loop_
_entity.id
_entity.type
_entity.pdbx_description
1 polymer ?
#
loop_
_entity_poly.entity_id
_entity_poly.type
_entity_poly.pdbx_seq_one_letter_code
_entity_poly.pdbx_strand_id
1 'polypeptide(L)'
;MSFPVTRRRFLQAAGVGMSLPFLSQLMAACQMVAPGSTEPLTEIIWSRGDDLRTQDPQLIGGRMEGEINRCIYDQLFDVAPDGSQIPWLGTEYSSNADGTVWTVKMHEGATFHDGSPVTSEDVKFTFERLLANPEFQHSTPFIDLLATVDAPDATTVVFNCSKPAPLFNLLLGEHILSKKSFEEHGENFWEQAIGSGPFRHMEYVKGEYWLGEMYEDYWKPDLVKVKRLRYRPISEEATRVAALRSGEVDIIANVSGELAEELAQDENIAIFRRPSLDHLYLLTQNNRPPFDKLEARMAVNYAIDRESLVKNIVKAGQVVGGHIPQGTVGYDESLAPIPYDPDEARRLLEQAGVAPGTRIEVKAHPFWFAKGQEVMEYVAGALQDIGFEVDLQFLEPGAYTEARQSGSYDLALQQGGKANNPCNQYKTFYINDTYGSGYGPQHPEFQQLIEQACVAVDPEEANTLYQQIQKQVYDESVEIQLYRQENIWAVRKRVSGFEPYAPDATRPWNGLSVSA
;
A
#
# COMPACT_ATOMS: atom_id res chain seq x y z
N MET A 1 -31.49 -48.07 10.12
CA MET A 1 -31.63 -48.19 11.58
C MET A 1 -30.26 -48.01 12.21
N SER A 2 -29.97 -46.83 12.71
CA SER A 2 -28.69 -46.49 13.36
C SER A 2 -28.91 -46.49 14.87
N PHE A 3 -28.14 -47.27 15.60
CA PHE A 3 -28.12 -47.27 17.07
C PHE A 3 -26.99 -46.36 17.58
N PRO A 4 -27.21 -45.47 18.54
CA PRO A 4 -26.17 -44.66 19.10
C PRO A 4 -25.37 -45.43 20.17
N VAL A 5 -24.03 -45.44 20.04
CA VAL A 5 -23.12 -45.98 21.04
C VAL A 5 -22.79 -44.87 22.05
N THR A 6 -23.14 -45.08 23.34
CA THR A 6 -22.86 -44.13 24.42
C THR A 6 -21.45 -44.30 25.00
N ARG A 7 -20.82 -43.17 25.39
CA ARG A 7 -19.46 -43.05 25.96
C ARG A 7 -19.13 -44.03 27.12
N ARG A 8 -20.12 -44.65 27.75
CA ARG A 8 -19.95 -45.54 28.92
C ARG A 8 -19.52 -46.96 28.56
N ARG A 9 -19.62 -47.39 27.29
CA ARG A 9 -19.20 -48.73 26.84
C ARG A 9 -17.78 -48.79 26.28
N PHE A 10 -17.15 -47.64 26.06
CA PHE A 10 -15.75 -47.60 25.59
C PHE A 10 -14.72 -47.77 26.70
N LEU A 11 -15.08 -47.48 27.95
CA LEU A 11 -14.17 -47.55 29.10
C LEU A 11 -14.16 -48.92 29.81
N GLN A 12 -14.98 -49.90 29.40
CA GLN A 12 -15.01 -51.24 30.01
C GLN A 12 -14.28 -52.33 29.21
N ALA A 13 -13.72 -51.99 28.03
CA ALA A 13 -13.01 -52.96 27.19
C ALA A 13 -11.46 -52.85 27.25
N ALA A 14 -10.91 -51.97 28.09
CA ALA A 14 -9.47 -51.70 28.18
C ALA A 14 -8.81 -52.23 29.47
N GLY A 15 -9.35 -53.25 30.04
CA GLY A 15 -8.80 -53.82 31.26
C GLY A 15 -8.64 -55.33 31.19
N VAL A 16 -7.67 -55.87 30.45
CA VAL A 16 -6.98 -57.16 30.74
C VAL A 16 -5.76 -57.29 29.80
N GLY A 17 -4.56 -57.25 30.35
CA GLY A 17 -3.39 -58.01 29.90
C GLY A 17 -2.53 -57.41 28.77
N MET A 18 -1.58 -56.53 29.10
CA MET A 18 -0.32 -56.45 28.37
C MET A 18 0.86 -56.42 29.33
N SER A 19 1.68 -57.45 29.18
CA SER A 19 2.89 -57.73 29.92
C SER A 19 4.03 -56.73 29.67
N LEU A 20 4.81 -56.46 30.67
CA LEU A 20 5.88 -55.48 30.88
C LEU A 20 7.14 -55.48 29.99
N PRO A 21 7.26 -56.05 28.80
CA PRO A 21 8.45 -55.76 27.99
C PRO A 21 8.27 -54.73 26.85
N PHE A 22 7.09 -54.16 26.64
CA PHE A 22 6.90 -53.23 25.53
C PHE A 22 7.04 -51.72 25.87
N LEU A 23 7.19 -51.38 27.17
CA LEU A 23 7.38 -49.98 27.59
C LEU A 23 8.82 -49.46 27.48
N SER A 24 9.79 -50.35 27.30
CA SER A 24 11.20 -49.93 27.18
C SER A 24 11.62 -49.54 25.75
N GLN A 25 10.84 -49.87 24.73
CA GLN A 25 11.14 -49.49 23.35
C GLN A 25 10.47 -48.18 22.90
N LEU A 26 9.46 -47.68 23.60
CA LEU A 26 8.85 -46.38 23.31
C LEU A 26 9.60 -45.19 23.93
N MET A 27 10.49 -45.43 24.90
CA MET A 27 11.33 -44.35 25.47
C MET A 27 12.67 -44.17 24.75
N ALA A 28 13.03 -45.05 23.82
CA ALA A 28 14.27 -44.94 23.05
C ALA A 28 14.12 -44.20 21.73
N ALA A 29 12.90 -43.83 21.33
CA ALA A 29 12.65 -43.04 20.10
C ALA A 29 12.66 -41.53 20.33
N CYS A 30 12.85 -41.05 21.56
CA CYS A 30 12.92 -39.61 21.88
C CYS A 30 14.33 -39.09 22.18
N GLN A 31 15.37 -39.84 21.81
CA GLN A 31 16.75 -39.38 21.99
C GLN A 31 17.53 -39.60 20.70
N MET A 32 17.45 -38.64 19.79
CA MET A 32 18.51 -38.19 18.89
C MET A 32 18.00 -36.96 18.10
N VAL A 33 17.77 -35.87 18.82
CA VAL A 33 17.97 -34.56 18.22
C VAL A 33 19.34 -34.13 18.71
N ALA A 34 20.30 -34.04 17.80
CA ALA A 34 21.59 -33.45 18.09
C ALA A 34 21.39 -32.07 18.71
N PRO A 35 22.20 -31.65 19.68
CA PRO A 35 22.14 -30.29 20.18
C PRO A 35 22.64 -29.34 19.07
N GLY A 36 21.73 -28.90 18.20
CA GLY A 36 21.89 -27.72 17.42
C GLY A 36 21.95 -26.53 18.38
N SER A 37 22.84 -25.60 18.12
CA SER A 37 23.12 -24.38 18.85
C SER A 37 21.89 -23.81 19.57
N THR A 38 21.97 -23.72 20.89
CA THR A 38 20.93 -23.21 21.79
C THR A 38 20.93 -21.68 21.90
N GLU A 39 21.15 -20.94 20.82
CA GLU A 39 20.78 -19.53 20.82
C GLU A 39 19.28 -19.45 20.55
N PRO A 40 18.51 -18.74 21.40
CA PRO A 40 17.09 -18.56 21.13
C PRO A 40 16.92 -17.88 19.77
N LEU A 41 16.21 -18.55 18.86
CA LEU A 41 15.88 -17.98 17.55
C LEU A 41 15.12 -16.68 17.79
N THR A 42 15.72 -15.56 17.41
CA THR A 42 15.06 -14.26 17.47
C THR A 42 14.06 -14.20 16.35
N GLU A 43 12.78 -14.42 16.65
CA GLU A 43 11.66 -14.29 15.72
C GLU A 43 10.83 -13.08 16.09
N ILE A 44 10.45 -12.30 15.06
CA ILE A 44 9.45 -11.24 15.17
C ILE A 44 8.21 -11.69 14.40
N ILE A 45 7.05 -11.52 15.02
CA ILE A 45 5.76 -11.83 14.42
C ILE A 45 5.02 -10.52 14.13
N TRP A 46 4.87 -10.23 12.84
CA TRP A 46 4.18 -9.07 12.31
C TRP A 46 2.76 -9.43 11.89
N SER A 47 1.77 -8.57 12.14
CA SER A 47 0.39 -8.82 11.73
C SER A 47 -0.28 -7.59 11.11
N ARG A 48 -1.06 -7.84 10.06
CA ARG A 48 -1.99 -6.90 9.40
C ARG A 48 -3.36 -7.56 9.19
N GLY A 49 -4.29 -6.78 8.62
CA GLY A 49 -5.64 -7.28 8.35
C GLY A 49 -5.80 -8.09 7.05
N ASP A 50 -4.93 -7.87 6.10
CA ASP A 50 -4.95 -8.47 4.77
C ASP A 50 -4.01 -9.68 4.68
N ASP A 51 -4.31 -10.62 3.78
CA ASP A 51 -3.47 -11.76 3.46
C ASP A 51 -2.80 -11.56 2.10
N LEU A 52 -1.71 -12.30 1.86
CA LEU A 52 -1.00 -12.32 0.59
C LEU A 52 -1.90 -12.90 -0.51
N ARG A 53 -2.15 -12.13 -1.58
CA ARG A 53 -2.98 -12.57 -2.70
C ARG A 53 -2.19 -13.33 -3.76
N THR A 54 -0.91 -12.98 -3.89
CA THR A 54 0.04 -13.61 -4.82
C THR A 54 1.46 -13.50 -4.27
N GLN A 55 2.31 -14.45 -4.65
CA GLN A 55 3.76 -14.39 -4.39
C GLN A 55 4.55 -13.87 -5.60
N ASP A 56 3.89 -13.68 -6.74
CA ASP A 56 4.49 -13.00 -7.90
C ASP A 56 4.52 -11.48 -7.64
N PRO A 57 5.71 -10.86 -7.51
CA PRO A 57 5.83 -9.48 -7.11
C PRO A 57 5.37 -8.47 -8.17
N GLN A 58 5.13 -8.90 -9.42
CA GLN A 58 4.72 -8.03 -10.51
C GLN A 58 3.23 -8.08 -10.85
N LEU A 59 2.54 -9.14 -10.42
CA LEU A 59 1.16 -9.39 -10.82
C LEU A 59 0.17 -8.40 -10.21
N ILE A 60 0.26 -8.18 -8.90
CA ILE A 60 -0.65 -7.30 -8.15
C ILE A 60 0.14 -6.48 -7.15
N GLY A 61 -0.06 -5.16 -7.17
CA GLY A 61 0.41 -4.26 -6.13
C GLY A 61 -0.52 -4.28 -4.92
N GLY A 62 0.05 -4.27 -3.73
CA GLY A 62 -0.66 -4.18 -2.46
C GLY A 62 0.31 -3.93 -1.32
N ARG A 63 -0.23 -3.53 -0.17
CA ARG A 63 0.61 -3.21 1.00
C ARG A 63 1.28 -4.45 1.56
N MET A 64 0.51 -5.53 1.68
CA MET A 64 0.99 -6.82 2.15
C MET A 64 2.04 -7.41 1.22
N GLU A 65 1.72 -7.45 -0.08
CA GLU A 65 2.64 -7.91 -1.12
C GLU A 65 3.93 -7.09 -1.07
N GLY A 66 3.83 -5.75 -0.97
CA GLY A 66 4.99 -4.86 -0.89
C GLY A 66 5.88 -5.10 0.34
N GLU A 67 5.31 -5.42 1.50
CA GLU A 67 6.09 -5.73 2.72
C GLU A 67 6.82 -7.07 2.61
N ILE A 68 6.14 -8.12 2.16
CA ILE A 68 6.74 -9.45 1.98
C ILE A 68 7.74 -9.44 0.83
N ASN A 69 7.40 -8.81 -0.29
CA ASN A 69 8.32 -8.74 -1.43
C ASN A 69 9.62 -8.02 -1.07
N ARG A 70 9.59 -6.97 -0.24
CA ARG A 70 10.81 -6.33 0.29
C ARG A 70 11.63 -7.20 1.25
N CYS A 71 11.04 -8.26 1.80
CA CYS A 71 11.81 -9.26 2.54
C CYS A 71 12.58 -10.18 1.59
N ILE A 72 12.00 -10.51 0.44
CA ILE A 72 12.51 -11.53 -0.49
C ILE A 72 13.36 -10.91 -1.60
N TYR A 73 12.96 -9.76 -2.13
CA TYR A 73 13.53 -9.13 -3.32
C TYR A 73 14.06 -7.74 -3.01
N ASP A 74 15.25 -7.42 -3.50
CA ASP A 74 15.74 -6.05 -3.54
C ASP A 74 15.20 -5.31 -4.77
N GLN A 75 15.29 -3.98 -4.72
CA GLN A 75 14.92 -3.04 -5.76
C GLN A 75 16.15 -2.27 -6.23
N LEU A 76 16.10 -1.59 -7.39
CA LEU A 76 17.18 -0.68 -7.78
C LEU A 76 17.25 0.52 -6.83
N PHE A 77 16.12 1.12 -6.57
CA PHE A 77 15.97 2.20 -5.60
C PHE A 77 14.80 1.88 -4.69
N ASP A 78 14.94 2.23 -3.43
CA ASP A 78 13.92 2.01 -2.43
C ASP A 78 13.51 3.34 -1.79
N VAL A 79 12.64 3.35 -0.80
CA VAL A 79 12.15 4.54 -0.14
C VAL A 79 12.64 4.63 1.31
N ALA A 80 12.98 5.83 1.73
CA ALA A 80 13.27 6.16 3.13
C ALA A 80 11.95 6.27 3.93
N PRO A 81 12.04 6.34 5.27
CA PRO A 81 10.86 6.52 6.13
C PRO A 81 10.00 7.75 5.80
N ASP A 82 10.59 8.81 5.27
CA ASP A 82 9.88 10.03 4.85
C ASP A 82 9.25 9.92 3.44
N GLY A 83 9.51 8.82 2.72
CA GLY A 83 9.03 8.59 1.35
C GLY A 83 9.99 9.04 0.26
N SER A 84 11.13 9.63 0.60
CA SER A 84 12.16 9.98 -0.38
C SER A 84 12.83 8.74 -0.96
N GLN A 85 13.22 8.81 -2.23
CA GLN A 85 13.92 7.71 -2.89
C GLN A 85 15.37 7.60 -2.39
N ILE A 86 15.83 6.38 -2.15
CA ILE A 86 17.21 6.08 -1.72
C ILE A 86 17.85 5.02 -2.62
N PRO A 87 19.18 5.10 -2.84
CA PRO A 87 19.94 4.07 -3.53
C PRO A 87 19.84 2.71 -2.82
N TRP A 88 19.70 1.62 -3.62
CA TRP A 88 19.69 0.25 -3.10
C TRP A 88 20.58 -0.64 -3.95
N LEU A 89 20.08 -1.56 -4.80
CA LEU A 89 20.92 -2.24 -5.79
C LEU A 89 21.47 -1.25 -6.82
N GLY A 90 20.69 -0.24 -7.22
CA GLY A 90 21.16 0.92 -7.96
C GLY A 90 21.90 1.89 -7.03
N THR A 91 23.08 2.34 -7.43
CA THR A 91 23.91 3.27 -6.67
C THR A 91 23.69 4.71 -7.11
N GLU A 92 23.52 4.90 -8.41
CA GLU A 92 23.28 6.21 -9.03
C GLU A 92 22.51 6.05 -10.33
N TYR A 93 21.86 7.10 -10.75
CA TYR A 93 21.25 7.21 -12.07
C TYR A 93 21.54 8.56 -12.72
N SER A 94 21.49 8.57 -14.03
CA SER A 94 21.54 9.80 -14.84
C SER A 94 20.63 9.68 -16.05
N SER A 95 20.19 10.82 -16.57
CA SER A 95 19.46 10.85 -17.84
C SER A 95 20.18 11.74 -18.88
N ASN A 96 19.87 11.51 -20.16
CA ASN A 96 20.21 12.45 -21.22
C ASN A 96 19.37 13.75 -21.10
N ALA A 97 19.72 14.76 -21.89
CA ALA A 97 19.12 16.09 -21.76
C ALA A 97 17.60 16.16 -21.99
N ASP A 98 17.05 15.23 -22.76
CA ASP A 98 15.61 15.17 -23.07
C ASP A 98 14.85 14.13 -22.22
N GLY A 99 15.53 13.46 -21.29
CA GLY A 99 14.91 12.49 -20.39
C GLY A 99 14.42 11.20 -21.07
N THR A 100 14.90 10.90 -22.28
CA THR A 100 14.53 9.68 -23.03
C THR A 100 15.43 8.50 -22.77
N VAL A 101 16.64 8.71 -22.25
CA VAL A 101 17.59 7.64 -21.94
C VAL A 101 18.03 7.79 -20.49
N TRP A 102 17.82 6.74 -19.70
CA TRP A 102 18.22 6.68 -18.31
C TRP A 102 19.27 5.59 -18.10
N THR A 103 20.37 5.93 -17.46
CA THR A 103 21.43 4.99 -17.13
C THR A 103 21.49 4.81 -15.61
N VAL A 104 21.47 3.57 -15.16
CA VAL A 104 21.59 3.17 -13.75
C VAL A 104 22.88 2.38 -13.56
N LYS A 105 23.66 2.74 -12.56
CA LYS A 105 24.81 1.95 -12.08
C LYS A 105 24.36 1.10 -10.89
N MET A 106 24.83 -0.15 -10.84
CA MET A 106 24.46 -1.11 -9.83
C MET A 106 25.60 -1.39 -8.86
N HIS A 107 25.23 -1.79 -7.66
CA HIS A 107 26.16 -2.30 -6.64
C HIS A 107 26.74 -3.64 -7.09
N GLU A 108 28.05 -3.81 -6.89
CA GLU A 108 28.74 -5.08 -7.13
C GLU A 108 28.67 -5.99 -5.89
N GLY A 109 28.54 -7.30 -6.09
CA GLY A 109 28.64 -8.29 -5.02
C GLY A 109 27.34 -8.66 -4.33
N ALA A 110 26.18 -8.10 -4.73
CA ALA A 110 24.89 -8.62 -4.31
C ALA A 110 24.63 -10.00 -4.92
N THR A 111 24.03 -10.91 -4.14
CA THR A 111 23.73 -12.28 -4.59
C THR A 111 22.27 -12.61 -4.34
N PHE A 112 21.71 -13.44 -5.19
CA PHE A 112 20.44 -14.10 -4.94
C PHE A 112 20.56 -15.18 -3.84
N HIS A 113 19.44 -15.64 -3.33
CA HIS A 113 19.37 -16.67 -2.29
C HIS A 113 20.02 -18.01 -2.68
N ASP A 114 20.17 -18.28 -3.97
CA ASP A 114 20.87 -19.46 -4.51
C ASP A 114 22.39 -19.25 -4.67
N GLY A 115 22.90 -18.07 -4.26
CA GLY A 115 24.32 -17.68 -4.37
C GLY A 115 24.72 -17.16 -5.75
N SER A 116 23.83 -17.12 -6.74
CA SER A 116 24.14 -16.50 -8.04
C SER A 116 24.22 -14.97 -7.91
N PRO A 117 25.10 -14.30 -8.69
CA PRO A 117 25.23 -12.84 -8.62
C PRO A 117 24.02 -12.14 -9.20
N VAL A 118 23.64 -10.99 -8.59
CA VAL A 118 22.66 -10.07 -9.18
C VAL A 118 23.36 -9.22 -10.24
N THR A 119 22.81 -9.17 -11.44
CA THR A 119 23.39 -8.46 -12.57
C THR A 119 22.37 -7.59 -13.30
N SER A 120 22.86 -6.73 -14.18
CA SER A 120 22.03 -5.93 -15.09
C SER A 120 21.12 -6.77 -16.00
N GLU A 121 21.50 -8.02 -16.33
CA GLU A 121 20.66 -8.95 -17.09
C GLU A 121 19.40 -9.35 -16.30
N ASP A 122 19.46 -9.44 -14.96
CA ASP A 122 18.30 -9.72 -14.12
C ASP A 122 17.35 -8.52 -14.09
N VAL A 123 17.92 -7.31 -14.05
CA VAL A 123 17.14 -6.07 -14.17
C VAL A 123 16.46 -6.00 -15.53
N LYS A 124 17.19 -6.20 -16.61
CA LYS A 124 16.65 -6.23 -17.97
C LYS A 124 15.51 -7.25 -18.08
N PHE A 125 15.72 -8.47 -17.61
CA PHE A 125 14.69 -9.53 -17.60
C PHE A 125 13.44 -9.07 -16.83
N THR A 126 13.62 -8.46 -15.65
CA THR A 126 12.52 -7.97 -14.80
C THR A 126 11.61 -7.01 -15.54
N PHE A 127 12.19 -6.02 -16.22
CA PHE A 127 11.41 -5.02 -16.96
C PHE A 127 10.88 -5.54 -18.30
N GLU A 128 11.61 -6.40 -18.99
CA GLU A 128 11.10 -7.05 -20.20
C GLU A 128 9.90 -7.96 -19.91
N ARG A 129 9.87 -8.62 -18.74
CA ARG A 129 8.70 -9.40 -18.30
C ARG A 129 7.49 -8.51 -18.06
N LEU A 130 7.66 -7.32 -17.48
CA LEU A 130 6.59 -6.33 -17.34
C LEU A 130 6.04 -5.89 -18.70
N LEU A 131 6.92 -5.57 -19.66
CA LEU A 131 6.52 -5.15 -21.00
C LEU A 131 5.82 -6.27 -21.79
N ALA A 132 6.17 -7.53 -21.54
CA ALA A 132 5.56 -8.68 -22.18
C ALA A 132 4.17 -9.05 -21.61
N ASN A 133 3.83 -8.57 -20.41
CA ASN A 133 2.60 -8.90 -19.70
C ASN A 133 1.83 -7.62 -19.30
N PRO A 134 1.17 -6.98 -20.28
CA PRO A 134 0.48 -5.70 -20.04
C PRO A 134 -0.70 -5.79 -19.05
N GLU A 135 -1.19 -7.00 -18.77
CA GLU A 135 -2.22 -7.28 -17.77
C GLU A 135 -1.72 -7.22 -16.32
N PHE A 136 -0.42 -7.27 -16.09
CA PHE A 136 0.12 -7.12 -14.75
C PHE A 136 -0.11 -5.68 -14.24
N GLN A 137 -0.50 -5.55 -12.99
CA GLN A 137 -0.77 -4.23 -12.41
C GLN A 137 0.49 -3.35 -12.41
N HIS A 138 1.66 -3.94 -12.18
CA HIS A 138 2.95 -3.26 -12.19
C HIS A 138 3.41 -2.84 -13.60
N SER A 139 2.84 -3.40 -14.66
CA SER A 139 3.21 -3.06 -16.05
C SER A 139 2.66 -1.69 -16.49
N THR A 140 1.56 -1.26 -15.90
CA THR A 140 0.83 -0.03 -16.30
C THR A 140 1.71 1.21 -16.49
N PRO A 141 2.68 1.53 -15.60
CA PRO A 141 3.52 2.72 -15.77
C PRO A 141 4.50 2.64 -16.95
N PHE A 142 4.80 1.44 -17.45
CA PHE A 142 5.88 1.19 -18.39
C PHE A 142 5.43 1.00 -19.84
N ILE A 143 4.23 0.47 -20.07
CA ILE A 143 3.75 0.03 -21.40
C ILE A 143 3.87 1.12 -22.48
N ASP A 144 3.48 2.35 -22.16
CA ASP A 144 3.52 3.47 -23.12
C ASP A 144 4.79 4.34 -22.98
N LEU A 145 5.67 3.98 -22.07
CA LEU A 145 6.81 4.80 -21.70
C LEU A 145 8.14 4.13 -22.04
N LEU A 146 8.34 2.90 -21.63
CA LEU A 146 9.59 2.17 -21.77
C LEU A 146 9.61 1.40 -23.11
N ALA A 147 10.59 1.72 -23.97
CA ALA A 147 10.74 1.05 -25.26
C ALA A 147 11.64 -0.18 -25.17
N THR A 148 12.84 -0.04 -24.58
CA THR A 148 13.81 -1.14 -24.40
C THR A 148 14.61 -0.98 -23.12
N VAL A 149 15.17 -2.09 -22.65
CA VAL A 149 16.14 -2.11 -21.55
C VAL A 149 17.40 -2.83 -22.05
N ASP A 150 18.56 -2.20 -21.89
CA ASP A 150 19.84 -2.77 -22.29
C ASP A 150 20.73 -3.00 -21.07
N ALA A 151 21.52 -4.07 -21.12
CA ALA A 151 22.52 -4.46 -20.13
C ALA A 151 23.91 -4.51 -20.79
N PRO A 152 24.60 -3.36 -20.98
CA PRO A 152 25.86 -3.32 -21.71
C PRO A 152 27.01 -4.01 -20.99
N ASP A 153 26.94 -4.10 -19.68
CA ASP A 153 27.87 -4.81 -18.80
C ASP A 153 27.14 -5.28 -17.53
N ALA A 154 27.76 -6.06 -16.67
CA ALA A 154 27.12 -6.71 -15.53
C ALA A 154 26.52 -5.73 -14.48
N THR A 155 26.91 -4.46 -14.48
CA THR A 155 26.55 -3.46 -13.47
C THR A 155 25.92 -2.20 -14.03
N THR A 156 25.66 -2.15 -15.34
CA THR A 156 25.05 -0.99 -15.99
C THR A 156 23.76 -1.40 -16.68
N VAL A 157 22.69 -0.65 -16.38
CA VAL A 157 21.39 -0.80 -17.05
C VAL A 157 21.05 0.50 -17.77
N VAL A 158 20.57 0.38 -19.00
CA VAL A 158 20.12 1.52 -19.80
C VAL A 158 18.65 1.33 -20.16
N PHE A 159 17.82 2.26 -19.72
CA PHE A 159 16.39 2.31 -20.02
C PHE A 159 16.16 3.32 -21.14
N ASN A 160 15.61 2.89 -22.25
CA ASN A 160 15.26 3.74 -23.38
C ASN A 160 13.76 3.98 -23.39
N CYS A 161 13.36 5.22 -23.16
CA CYS A 161 11.97 5.64 -23.18
C CYS A 161 11.53 6.07 -24.60
N SER A 162 10.27 5.79 -24.95
CA SER A 162 9.65 6.18 -26.23
C SER A 162 9.37 7.67 -26.36
N LYS A 163 9.40 8.38 -25.24
CA LYS A 163 9.12 9.83 -25.10
C LYS A 163 9.84 10.37 -23.86
N PRO A 164 10.00 11.70 -23.71
CA PRO A 164 10.55 12.31 -22.51
C PRO A 164 9.85 11.81 -21.23
N ALA A 165 10.64 11.40 -20.26
CA ALA A 165 10.18 10.81 -19.01
C ALA A 165 11.00 11.33 -17.82
N PRO A 166 10.87 12.62 -17.47
CA PRO A 166 11.71 13.28 -16.45
C PRO A 166 11.56 12.68 -15.06
N LEU A 167 10.46 12.00 -14.77
CA LEU A 167 10.19 11.31 -13.49
C LEU A 167 10.38 9.78 -13.58
N PHE A 168 11.09 9.28 -14.59
CA PHE A 168 11.32 7.83 -14.74
C PHE A 168 12.05 7.21 -13.56
N ASN A 169 12.94 7.96 -12.90
CA ASN A 169 13.62 7.51 -11.69
C ASN A 169 12.64 7.02 -10.60
N LEU A 170 11.45 7.62 -10.49
CA LEU A 170 10.43 7.20 -9.52
C LEU A 170 9.83 5.81 -9.83
N LEU A 171 10.06 5.29 -11.03
CA LEU A 171 9.61 3.96 -11.46
C LEU A 171 10.67 2.86 -11.22
N LEU A 172 11.86 3.21 -10.74
CA LEU A 172 12.97 2.27 -10.51
C LEU A 172 12.85 1.47 -9.19
N GLY A 173 11.67 1.47 -8.58
CA GLY A 173 11.35 0.75 -7.35
C GLY A 173 10.77 -0.66 -7.58
N GLU A 174 10.95 -1.25 -8.76
CA GLU A 174 10.50 -2.62 -9.03
C GLU A 174 11.40 -3.67 -8.37
N HIS A 175 10.79 -4.77 -7.91
CA HIS A 175 11.49 -5.89 -7.30
C HIS A 175 12.25 -6.69 -8.36
N ILE A 176 13.58 -6.84 -8.20
CA ILE A 176 14.42 -7.49 -9.19
C ILE A 176 14.33 -9.01 -9.07
N LEU A 177 13.94 -9.64 -10.15
CA LEU A 177 13.76 -11.08 -10.29
C LEU A 177 15.03 -11.76 -10.77
N SER A 178 15.28 -12.97 -10.28
CA SER A 178 16.35 -13.82 -10.84
C SER A 178 15.92 -14.40 -12.17
N LYS A 179 16.58 -13.99 -13.26
CA LYS A 179 16.41 -14.55 -14.61
C LYS A 179 16.65 -16.06 -14.59
N LYS A 180 17.71 -16.50 -13.93
CA LYS A 180 18.06 -17.91 -13.78
C LYS A 180 16.94 -18.71 -13.10
N SER A 181 16.41 -18.21 -11.98
CA SER A 181 15.31 -18.88 -11.27
C SER A 181 14.05 -19.01 -12.13
N PHE A 182 13.74 -17.96 -12.91
CA PHE A 182 12.62 -18.02 -13.85
C PHE A 182 12.87 -19.03 -14.99
N GLU A 183 14.08 -19.09 -15.55
CA GLU A 183 14.44 -20.06 -16.58
C GLU A 183 14.36 -21.52 -16.07
N GLU A 184 14.67 -21.75 -14.80
CA GLU A 184 14.61 -23.07 -14.16
C GLU A 184 13.18 -23.49 -13.77
N HIS A 185 12.33 -22.56 -13.32
CA HIS A 185 11.01 -22.86 -12.71
C HIS A 185 9.82 -22.35 -13.53
N GLY A 186 10.05 -21.53 -14.57
CA GLY A 186 9.01 -20.93 -15.40
C GLY A 186 8.08 -20.04 -14.59
N GLU A 187 6.79 -20.04 -14.96
CA GLU A 187 5.76 -19.20 -14.31
C GLU A 187 5.48 -19.59 -12.84
N ASN A 188 6.08 -20.64 -12.33
CA ASN A 188 5.97 -21.06 -10.93
C ASN A 188 7.20 -20.65 -10.09
N PHE A 189 8.08 -19.78 -10.60
CA PHE A 189 9.30 -19.36 -9.91
C PHE A 189 9.06 -18.79 -8.50
N TRP A 190 7.89 -18.18 -8.27
CA TRP A 190 7.51 -17.63 -6.96
C TRP A 190 7.28 -18.70 -5.89
N GLU A 191 7.04 -19.98 -6.25
CA GLU A 191 6.92 -21.07 -5.25
C GLU A 191 8.25 -21.32 -4.53
N GLN A 192 9.36 -21.04 -5.21
CA GLN A 192 10.71 -21.04 -4.63
C GLN A 192 11.10 -19.67 -4.08
N ALA A 193 10.51 -18.60 -4.64
CA ALA A 193 10.71 -17.19 -4.27
C ALA A 193 12.19 -16.85 -4.04
N ILE A 194 13.05 -17.17 -5.04
CA ILE A 194 14.48 -16.87 -5.01
C ILE A 194 14.68 -15.40 -5.36
N GLY A 195 14.93 -14.58 -4.36
CA GLY A 195 15.25 -13.16 -4.46
C GLY A 195 16.65 -12.85 -3.96
N SER A 196 16.99 -11.56 -3.88
CA SER A 196 18.25 -11.03 -3.35
C SER A 196 18.08 -10.32 -2.01
N GLY A 197 16.87 -10.31 -1.48
CA GLY A 197 16.52 -9.60 -0.25
C GLY A 197 17.04 -10.28 1.02
N PRO A 198 16.80 -9.64 2.17
CA PRO A 198 17.36 -10.05 3.46
C PRO A 198 16.79 -11.36 4.04
N PHE A 199 15.66 -11.85 3.53
CA PHE A 199 15.05 -13.09 4.00
C PHE A 199 14.76 -14.06 2.84
N ARG A 200 15.13 -15.31 3.06
CA ARG A 200 14.69 -16.43 2.23
C ARG A 200 13.25 -16.77 2.54
N HIS A 201 12.45 -16.98 1.53
CA HIS A 201 11.13 -17.58 1.69
C HIS A 201 11.27 -19.03 2.20
N MET A 202 10.62 -19.35 3.31
CA MET A 202 10.64 -20.68 3.90
C MET A 202 9.31 -21.40 3.70
N GLU A 203 8.20 -20.72 3.97
CA GLU A 203 6.88 -21.31 3.93
C GLU A 203 5.79 -20.22 3.82
N TYR A 204 4.74 -20.49 3.07
CA TYR A 204 3.51 -19.73 3.07
C TYR A 204 2.32 -20.66 3.21
N VAL A 205 1.54 -20.46 4.25
CA VAL A 205 0.27 -21.15 4.49
C VAL A 205 -0.85 -20.11 4.40
N LYS A 206 -1.62 -20.19 3.31
CA LYS A 206 -2.67 -19.21 3.01
C LYS A 206 -3.66 -19.05 4.16
N GLY A 207 -3.88 -17.81 4.59
CA GLY A 207 -4.74 -17.45 5.72
C GLY A 207 -4.13 -17.68 7.09
N GLU A 208 -2.93 -18.26 7.19
CA GLU A 208 -2.27 -18.54 8.46
C GLU A 208 -0.99 -17.73 8.65
N TYR A 209 0.01 -17.91 7.79
CA TYR A 209 1.26 -17.15 7.88
C TYR A 209 2.14 -17.26 6.63
N TRP A 210 3.03 -16.28 6.48
CA TRP A 210 4.26 -16.36 5.70
C TRP A 210 5.45 -16.38 6.67
N LEU A 211 6.49 -17.17 6.38
CA LEU A 211 7.71 -17.29 7.16
C LEU A 211 8.93 -17.02 6.30
N GLY A 212 9.77 -16.09 6.72
CA GLY A 212 11.10 -15.82 6.17
C GLY A 212 12.20 -16.11 7.18
N GLU A 213 13.34 -16.63 6.70
CA GLU A 213 14.57 -16.83 7.47
C GLU A 213 15.68 -15.95 6.92
N MET A 214 16.45 -15.31 7.79
CA MET A 214 17.53 -14.38 7.46
C MET A 214 18.50 -15.03 6.45
N TYR A 215 18.80 -14.30 5.38
CA TYR A 215 19.84 -14.66 4.43
C TYR A 215 21.19 -14.20 4.99
N GLU A 216 22.04 -15.15 5.43
CA GLU A 216 23.30 -14.86 6.13
C GLU A 216 24.30 -14.13 5.23
N ASP A 217 24.26 -14.37 3.90
CA ASP A 217 25.14 -13.73 2.93
C ASP A 217 24.51 -12.44 2.33
N TYR A 218 23.53 -11.85 3.00
CA TYR A 218 22.90 -10.62 2.54
C TYR A 218 23.93 -9.47 2.49
N TRP A 219 23.98 -8.79 1.37
CA TRP A 219 24.99 -7.76 1.07
C TRP A 219 24.95 -6.51 1.98
N LYS A 220 23.88 -6.32 2.76
CA LYS A 220 23.74 -5.30 3.82
C LYS A 220 23.51 -5.94 5.19
N PRO A 221 24.48 -6.67 5.75
CA PRO A 221 24.27 -7.50 6.95
C PRO A 221 23.90 -6.68 8.20
N ASP A 222 24.35 -5.41 8.30
CA ASP A 222 24.09 -4.55 9.46
C ASP A 222 22.62 -4.17 9.62
N LEU A 223 21.82 -4.30 8.58
CA LEU A 223 20.41 -3.95 8.60
C LEU A 223 19.53 -5.05 9.21
N VAL A 224 19.99 -6.30 9.22
CA VAL A 224 19.19 -7.47 9.64
C VAL A 224 19.72 -8.04 10.93
N LYS A 225 18.92 -7.98 12.01
CA LYS A 225 19.32 -8.44 13.35
C LYS A 225 18.42 -9.54 13.91
N VAL A 226 17.39 -9.92 13.17
CA VAL A 226 16.44 -10.98 13.54
C VAL A 226 16.63 -12.18 12.63
N LYS A 227 16.57 -13.39 13.21
CA LYS A 227 16.80 -14.65 12.49
C LYS A 227 15.59 -15.06 11.67
N ARG A 228 14.38 -14.76 12.15
CA ARG A 228 13.11 -15.10 11.50
C ARG A 228 12.12 -13.96 11.55
N LEU A 229 11.40 -13.80 10.47
CA LEU A 229 10.25 -12.92 10.37
C LEU A 229 9.03 -13.75 9.97
N ARG A 230 7.99 -13.72 10.82
CA ARG A 230 6.72 -14.35 10.53
C ARG A 230 5.67 -13.28 10.31
N TYR A 231 4.92 -13.40 9.24
CA TYR A 231 3.77 -12.57 8.98
C TYR A 231 2.48 -13.37 9.24
N ARG A 232 1.55 -12.82 10.03
CA ARG A 232 0.25 -13.44 10.32
C ARG A 232 -0.89 -12.48 9.91
N PRO A 233 -1.71 -12.83 8.90
CA PRO A 233 -2.92 -12.09 8.60
C PRO A 233 -3.95 -12.32 9.71
N ILE A 234 -4.47 -11.24 10.27
CA ILE A 234 -5.58 -11.28 11.25
C ILE A 234 -6.52 -10.16 10.86
N SER A 235 -7.62 -10.47 10.20
CA SER A 235 -8.51 -9.48 9.58
C SER A 235 -9.20 -8.58 10.62
N GLU A 236 -9.68 -9.15 11.72
CA GLU A 236 -10.36 -8.43 12.78
C GLU A 236 -9.39 -7.64 13.66
N GLU A 237 -9.55 -6.32 13.72
CA GLU A 237 -8.66 -5.43 14.46
C GLU A 237 -8.61 -5.75 15.96
N ALA A 238 -9.77 -6.01 16.59
CA ALA A 238 -9.84 -6.37 17.99
C ALA A 238 -9.07 -7.68 18.29
N THR A 239 -9.10 -8.63 17.37
CA THR A 239 -8.33 -9.88 17.47
C THR A 239 -6.83 -9.62 17.32
N ARG A 240 -6.40 -8.74 16.41
CA ARG A 240 -4.99 -8.32 16.32
C ARG A 240 -4.49 -7.68 17.61
N VAL A 241 -5.29 -6.79 18.19
CA VAL A 241 -4.99 -6.14 19.47
C VAL A 241 -4.88 -7.16 20.60
N ALA A 242 -5.79 -8.14 20.67
CA ALA A 242 -5.72 -9.21 21.67
C ALA A 242 -4.45 -10.06 21.50
N ALA A 243 -4.08 -10.41 20.26
CA ALA A 243 -2.87 -11.15 19.94
C ALA A 243 -1.58 -10.36 20.31
N LEU A 244 -1.57 -9.04 20.13
CA LEU A 244 -0.47 -8.17 20.58
C LEU A 244 -0.32 -8.18 22.11
N ARG A 245 -1.42 -8.03 22.84
CA ARG A 245 -1.44 -8.03 24.31
C ARG A 245 -1.03 -9.37 24.90
N SER A 246 -1.48 -10.47 24.31
CA SER A 246 -1.10 -11.83 24.75
C SER A 246 0.35 -12.20 24.40
N GLY A 247 0.95 -11.48 23.44
CA GLY A 247 2.28 -11.77 22.93
C GLY A 247 2.34 -12.82 21.84
N GLU A 248 1.21 -13.13 21.23
CA GLU A 248 1.15 -13.98 20.03
C GLU A 248 1.70 -13.29 18.79
N VAL A 249 1.65 -11.96 18.77
CA VAL A 249 2.29 -11.11 17.75
C VAL A 249 3.06 -9.98 18.42
N ASP A 250 4.05 -9.44 17.73
CA ASP A 250 4.94 -8.40 18.24
C ASP A 250 4.63 -7.02 17.71
N ILE A 251 4.18 -6.95 16.47
CA ILE A 251 3.88 -5.72 15.75
C ILE A 251 2.54 -5.89 15.08
N ILE A 252 1.66 -4.91 15.25
CA ILE A 252 0.44 -4.80 14.46
C ILE A 252 0.40 -3.48 13.70
N ALA A 253 -0.01 -3.55 12.44
CA ALA A 253 -0.24 -2.38 11.59
C ALA A 253 -1.74 -2.10 11.43
N ASN A 254 -2.09 -0.95 10.85
CA ASN A 254 -3.45 -0.49 10.61
C ASN A 254 -4.29 -0.46 11.91
N VAL A 255 -3.74 0.18 12.93
CA VAL A 255 -4.42 0.41 14.20
C VAL A 255 -5.29 1.66 14.07
N SER A 256 -6.56 1.57 14.45
CA SER A 256 -7.44 2.75 14.50
C SER A 256 -6.98 3.73 15.58
N GLY A 257 -7.28 5.02 15.38
CA GLY A 257 -6.91 6.06 16.34
C GLY A 257 -7.47 5.79 17.75
N GLU A 258 -8.68 5.22 17.83
CA GLU A 258 -9.33 4.86 19.09
C GLU A 258 -8.58 3.75 19.84
N LEU A 259 -8.24 2.66 19.16
CA LEU A 259 -7.49 1.55 19.78
C LEU A 259 -6.03 1.95 20.07
N ALA A 260 -5.45 2.84 19.28
CA ALA A 260 -4.14 3.39 19.57
C ALA A 260 -4.12 4.21 20.87
N GLU A 261 -5.17 5.01 21.16
CA GLU A 261 -5.33 5.74 22.43
C GLU A 261 -5.46 4.75 23.61
N GLU A 262 -6.23 3.66 23.43
CA GLU A 262 -6.38 2.62 24.45
C GLU A 262 -5.07 1.86 24.70
N LEU A 263 -4.38 1.42 23.62
CA LEU A 263 -3.13 0.69 23.70
C LEU A 263 -1.98 1.53 24.27
N ALA A 264 -2.00 2.84 24.11
CA ALA A 264 -1.01 3.75 24.70
C ALA A 264 -1.00 3.73 26.24
N GLN A 265 -2.05 3.19 26.88
CA GLN A 265 -2.10 3.00 28.34
C GLN A 265 -1.40 1.71 28.80
N ASP A 266 -1.05 0.80 27.90
CA ASP A 266 -0.33 -0.44 28.21
C ASP A 266 1.18 -0.17 28.26
N GLU A 267 1.77 -0.36 29.43
CA GLU A 267 3.20 -0.11 29.65
C GLU A 267 4.14 -1.02 28.82
N ASN A 268 3.62 -2.13 28.26
CA ASN A 268 4.38 -3.07 27.43
C ASN A 268 4.28 -2.78 25.95
N ILE A 269 3.47 -1.80 25.53
CA ILE A 269 3.21 -1.45 24.13
C ILE A 269 3.70 -0.03 23.85
N ALA A 270 4.27 0.18 22.68
CA ALA A 270 4.60 1.48 22.12
C ALA A 270 3.74 1.75 20.89
N ILE A 271 3.21 2.96 20.78
CA ILE A 271 2.44 3.41 19.62
C ILE A 271 3.32 4.28 18.74
N PHE A 272 3.36 3.95 17.46
CA PHE A 272 4.04 4.73 16.44
C PHE A 272 3.03 5.29 15.46
N ARG A 273 3.16 6.58 15.15
CA ARG A 273 2.28 7.31 14.24
C ARG A 273 3.10 8.03 13.19
N ARG A 274 2.66 7.99 11.94
CA ARG A 274 3.27 8.71 10.84
C ARG A 274 2.20 9.21 9.86
N PRO A 275 2.20 10.48 9.45
CA PRO A 275 1.35 10.93 8.36
C PRO A 275 1.58 10.09 7.11
N SER A 276 0.53 9.55 6.53
CA SER A 276 0.58 8.78 5.30
C SER A 276 0.82 9.71 4.09
N LEU A 277 1.30 9.16 3.00
CA LEU A 277 1.26 9.83 1.69
C LEU A 277 -0.13 9.79 1.07
N ASP A 278 -1.00 8.91 1.56
CA ASP A 278 -2.37 8.78 1.08
C ASP A 278 -3.33 9.73 1.82
N HIS A 279 -4.35 10.16 1.09
CA HIS A 279 -5.46 10.94 1.61
C HIS A 279 -6.79 10.31 1.19
N LEU A 280 -7.84 10.63 1.94
CA LEU A 280 -9.20 10.31 1.61
C LEU A 280 -9.87 11.52 0.98
N TYR A 281 -10.65 11.26 -0.06
CA TYR A 281 -11.42 12.29 -0.76
C TYR A 281 -12.64 11.69 -1.43
N LEU A 282 -13.57 12.55 -1.83
CA LEU A 282 -14.70 12.16 -2.67
C LEU A 282 -14.40 12.54 -4.11
N LEU A 283 -14.58 11.60 -5.01
CA LEU A 283 -14.71 11.86 -6.44
C LEU A 283 -16.10 12.46 -6.69
N THR A 284 -16.16 13.46 -7.53
CA THR A 284 -17.41 14.07 -7.98
C THR A 284 -17.73 13.65 -9.41
N GLN A 285 -19.00 13.43 -9.73
CA GLN A 285 -19.44 13.17 -11.10
C GLN A 285 -19.68 14.49 -11.83
N ASN A 286 -18.72 14.90 -12.69
CA ASN A 286 -18.68 16.25 -13.27
C ASN A 286 -19.47 16.39 -14.57
N ASN A 287 -20.03 15.31 -15.12
CA ASN A 287 -20.69 15.35 -16.43
C ASN A 287 -22.23 15.38 -16.37
N ARG A 288 -22.81 15.45 -15.16
CA ARG A 288 -24.26 15.50 -14.97
C ARG A 288 -24.67 16.27 -13.71
N PRO A 289 -25.91 16.82 -13.69
CA PRO A 289 -26.45 17.45 -12.48
C PRO A 289 -26.48 16.51 -11.26
N PRO A 290 -26.28 17.06 -10.04
CA PRO A 290 -26.02 18.48 -9.78
C PRO A 290 -24.55 18.89 -9.88
N PHE A 291 -23.61 17.93 -9.99
CA PHE A 291 -22.18 18.16 -9.84
C PHE A 291 -21.45 18.57 -11.15
N ASP A 292 -22.18 18.75 -12.25
CA ASP A 292 -21.73 19.52 -13.40
C ASP A 292 -21.52 21.02 -13.09
N LYS A 293 -22.10 21.50 -11.98
CA LYS A 293 -21.98 22.85 -11.47
C LYS A 293 -20.87 22.96 -10.43
N LEU A 294 -19.96 23.93 -10.62
CA LEU A 294 -18.91 24.23 -9.63
C LEU A 294 -19.48 24.54 -8.27
N GLU A 295 -20.52 25.37 -8.20
CA GLU A 295 -21.15 25.77 -6.96
C GLU A 295 -21.71 24.58 -6.17
N ALA A 296 -22.23 23.55 -6.85
CA ALA A 296 -22.71 22.35 -6.18
C ALA A 296 -21.53 21.52 -5.61
N ARG A 297 -20.40 21.42 -6.31
CA ARG A 297 -19.20 20.77 -5.80
C ARG A 297 -18.59 21.52 -4.62
N MET A 298 -18.51 22.85 -4.72
CA MET A 298 -18.04 23.69 -3.61
C MET A 298 -18.96 23.60 -2.39
N ALA A 299 -20.29 23.50 -2.59
CA ALA A 299 -21.23 23.30 -1.49
C ALA A 299 -20.91 22.04 -0.67
N VAL A 300 -20.55 20.93 -1.33
CA VAL A 300 -20.11 19.71 -0.62
C VAL A 300 -18.84 19.97 0.19
N ASN A 301 -17.90 20.75 -0.33
CA ASN A 301 -16.68 21.12 0.38
C ASN A 301 -16.98 21.93 1.65
N TYR A 302 -17.87 22.93 1.59
CA TYR A 302 -18.24 23.75 2.74
C TYR A 302 -19.12 23.00 3.76
N ALA A 303 -19.83 21.95 3.34
CA ALA A 303 -20.73 21.18 4.18
C ALA A 303 -20.02 20.27 5.20
N ILE A 304 -18.76 19.90 4.95
CA ILE A 304 -18.07 18.86 5.73
C ILE A 304 -17.16 19.51 6.79
N ASP A 305 -17.48 19.34 8.07
CA ASP A 305 -16.60 19.71 9.20
C ASP A 305 -15.48 18.65 9.34
N ARG A 306 -14.37 18.88 8.67
CA ARG A 306 -13.22 17.98 8.64
C ARG A 306 -12.49 17.91 9.97
N GLU A 307 -12.47 19.00 10.72
CA GLU A 307 -11.84 19.03 12.04
C GLU A 307 -12.59 18.11 13.03
N SER A 308 -13.93 18.20 13.03
CA SER A 308 -14.77 17.30 13.82
C SER A 308 -14.68 15.85 13.34
N LEU A 309 -14.63 15.62 12.03
CA LEU A 309 -14.46 14.28 11.44
C LEU A 309 -13.16 13.63 11.95
N VAL A 310 -12.03 14.33 11.80
CA VAL A 310 -10.71 13.80 12.21
C VAL A 310 -10.64 13.63 13.72
N LYS A 311 -11.09 14.62 14.49
CA LYS A 311 -10.96 14.61 15.95
C LYS A 311 -11.87 13.60 16.63
N ASN A 312 -13.13 13.46 16.17
CA ASN A 312 -14.17 12.75 16.90
C ASN A 312 -14.48 11.35 16.32
N ILE A 313 -14.30 11.17 15.02
CA ILE A 313 -14.63 9.90 14.33
C ILE A 313 -13.37 9.08 14.10
N VAL A 314 -12.41 9.65 13.34
CA VAL A 314 -11.22 8.92 12.91
C VAL A 314 -10.17 8.82 14.02
N LYS A 315 -10.03 9.87 14.82
CA LYS A 315 -9.02 10.05 15.89
C LYS A 315 -7.58 9.87 15.39
N ALA A 316 -7.39 10.04 14.09
CA ALA A 316 -6.10 9.93 13.40
C ALA A 316 -6.15 10.73 12.10
N GLY A 317 -4.98 11.22 11.63
CA GLY A 317 -4.90 11.96 10.39
C GLY A 317 -4.84 13.48 10.54
N GLN A 318 -4.81 14.15 9.41
CA GLN A 318 -4.64 15.61 9.32
C GLN A 318 -5.59 16.20 8.28
N VAL A 319 -6.20 17.33 8.62
CA VAL A 319 -6.96 18.12 7.64
C VAL A 319 -5.95 18.82 6.72
N VAL A 320 -6.17 18.70 5.42
CA VAL A 320 -5.28 19.24 4.37
C VAL A 320 -6.10 19.95 3.31
N GLY A 321 -5.51 20.98 2.67
CA GLY A 321 -6.15 21.66 1.55
C GLY A 321 -5.85 21.00 0.21
N GLY A 322 -4.57 20.76 -0.07
CA GLY A 322 -4.12 20.10 -1.30
C GLY A 322 -4.02 18.58 -1.19
N HIS A 323 -4.00 17.92 -2.33
CA HIS A 323 -3.91 16.45 -2.40
C HIS A 323 -2.48 15.94 -2.67
N ILE A 324 -1.52 16.83 -2.94
CA ILE A 324 -0.10 16.45 -3.07
C ILE A 324 0.58 16.60 -1.72
N PRO A 325 1.28 15.56 -1.21
CA PRO A 325 1.98 15.63 0.07
C PRO A 325 3.18 16.58 0.02
N GLN A 326 3.52 17.15 1.18
CA GLN A 326 4.75 17.93 1.35
C GLN A 326 5.98 17.10 0.97
N GLY A 327 6.94 17.72 0.29
CA GLY A 327 8.17 17.07 -0.16
C GLY A 327 8.05 16.38 -1.53
N THR A 328 6.90 16.40 -2.17
CA THR A 328 6.67 15.89 -3.53
C THR A 328 6.52 17.00 -4.56
N VAL A 329 6.88 16.71 -5.81
CA VAL A 329 6.72 17.64 -6.95
C VAL A 329 5.27 18.07 -7.06
N GLY A 330 5.06 19.38 -7.16
CA GLY A 330 3.73 19.99 -7.25
C GLY A 330 3.08 20.29 -5.90
N TYR A 331 3.74 20.06 -4.77
CA TYR A 331 3.22 20.51 -3.47
C TYR A 331 3.04 22.02 -3.44
N ASP A 332 1.87 22.47 -3.02
CA ASP A 332 1.52 23.90 -2.90
C ASP A 332 1.05 24.19 -1.46
N GLU A 333 1.90 24.86 -0.68
CA GLU A 333 1.62 25.22 0.71
C GLU A 333 0.54 26.31 0.85
N SER A 334 0.20 27.01 -0.24
CA SER A 334 -0.83 28.06 -0.23
C SER A 334 -2.25 27.51 -0.21
N LEU A 335 -2.45 26.23 -0.52
CA LEU A 335 -3.76 25.59 -0.55
C LEU A 335 -4.21 25.24 0.88
N ALA A 336 -4.97 26.13 1.48
CA ALA A 336 -5.55 25.92 2.81
C ALA A 336 -6.75 24.96 2.77
N PRO A 337 -7.07 24.25 3.87
CA PRO A 337 -8.31 23.50 3.97
C PRO A 337 -9.52 24.41 3.75
N ILE A 338 -10.50 23.95 2.98
CA ILE A 338 -11.76 24.68 2.81
C ILE A 338 -12.52 24.67 4.14
N PRO A 339 -12.93 25.84 4.64
CA PRO A 339 -13.57 25.94 5.95
C PRO A 339 -14.95 25.29 5.97
N TYR A 340 -15.38 24.83 7.14
CA TYR A 340 -16.74 24.38 7.36
C TYR A 340 -17.68 25.61 7.47
N ASP A 341 -18.62 25.71 6.54
CA ASP A 341 -19.66 26.75 6.51
C ASP A 341 -20.94 26.22 5.83
N PRO A 342 -21.85 25.58 6.60
CA PRO A 342 -23.06 24.99 6.03
C PRO A 342 -24.05 26.05 5.49
N ASP A 343 -23.97 27.30 5.92
CA ASP A 343 -24.81 28.36 5.39
C ASP A 343 -24.32 28.80 3.99
N GLU A 344 -23.01 28.92 3.82
CA GLU A 344 -22.40 29.13 2.49
C GLU A 344 -22.68 27.93 1.56
N ALA A 345 -22.63 26.69 2.09
CA ALA A 345 -22.98 25.50 1.31
C ALA A 345 -24.42 25.58 0.75
N ARG A 346 -25.40 25.94 1.59
CA ARG A 346 -26.80 26.11 1.15
C ARG A 346 -26.95 27.22 0.11
N ARG A 347 -26.25 28.36 0.32
CA ARG A 347 -26.25 29.49 -0.63
C ARG A 347 -25.71 29.06 -2.00
N LEU A 348 -24.66 28.27 -2.02
CA LEU A 348 -24.06 27.73 -3.26
C LEU A 348 -24.99 26.76 -3.97
N LEU A 349 -25.72 25.89 -3.25
CA LEU A 349 -26.72 25.01 -3.86
C LEU A 349 -27.86 25.81 -4.49
N GLU A 350 -28.33 26.88 -3.82
CA GLU A 350 -29.33 27.79 -4.40
C GLU A 350 -28.81 28.44 -5.68
N GLN A 351 -27.56 28.91 -5.70
CA GLN A 351 -26.92 29.47 -6.89
C GLN A 351 -26.79 28.45 -8.03
N ALA A 352 -26.48 27.21 -7.70
CA ALA A 352 -26.43 26.10 -8.66
C ALA A 352 -27.82 25.72 -9.18
N GLY A 353 -28.91 26.22 -8.58
CA GLY A 353 -30.28 25.84 -8.92
C GLY A 353 -30.64 24.44 -8.44
N VAL A 354 -29.97 23.95 -7.42
CA VAL A 354 -30.24 22.64 -6.79
C VAL A 354 -31.38 22.79 -5.80
N ALA A 355 -32.49 22.09 -6.07
CA ALA A 355 -33.66 22.16 -5.19
C ALA A 355 -33.44 21.35 -3.89
N PRO A 356 -33.97 21.82 -2.74
CA PRO A 356 -33.99 21.01 -1.53
C PRO A 356 -34.66 19.66 -1.77
N GLY A 357 -34.09 18.58 -1.23
CA GLY A 357 -34.53 17.20 -1.47
C GLY A 357 -34.01 16.58 -2.77
N THR A 358 -33.10 17.26 -3.49
CA THR A 358 -32.42 16.63 -4.64
C THR A 358 -31.71 15.37 -4.18
N ARG A 359 -32.08 14.22 -4.79
CA ARG A 359 -31.47 12.92 -4.48
C ARG A 359 -30.11 12.79 -5.13
N ILE A 360 -29.13 12.33 -4.36
CA ILE A 360 -27.77 12.00 -4.83
C ILE A 360 -27.36 10.60 -4.36
N GLU A 361 -26.64 9.88 -5.23
CA GLU A 361 -26.05 8.56 -4.92
C GLU A 361 -24.61 8.73 -4.44
N VAL A 362 -24.36 8.31 -3.20
CA VAL A 362 -23.03 8.31 -2.59
C VAL A 362 -22.56 6.87 -2.42
N LYS A 363 -21.45 6.50 -3.07
CA LYS A 363 -20.95 5.13 -3.07
C LYS A 363 -19.63 5.02 -2.34
N ALA A 364 -19.49 3.96 -1.54
CA ALA A 364 -18.29 3.68 -0.77
C ALA A 364 -18.03 2.17 -0.63
N HIS A 365 -16.78 1.84 -0.35
CA HIS A 365 -16.37 0.54 0.16
C HIS A 365 -16.05 0.69 1.65
N PRO A 366 -16.74 -0.01 2.57
CA PRO A 366 -16.67 0.30 4.00
C PRO A 366 -15.36 -0.12 4.67
N PHE A 367 -14.61 -1.06 4.06
CA PHE A 367 -13.47 -1.73 4.69
C PHE A 367 -12.09 -1.35 4.12
N TRP A 368 -12.00 -0.36 3.23
CA TRP A 368 -10.70 0.06 2.69
C TRP A 368 -9.77 0.70 3.72
N PHE A 369 -10.34 1.27 4.76
CA PHE A 369 -9.60 1.93 5.84
C PHE A 369 -10.39 1.89 7.15
N ALA A 370 -9.70 2.15 8.25
CA ALA A 370 -10.32 2.19 9.56
C ALA A 370 -11.45 3.23 9.62
N LYS A 371 -12.58 2.85 10.19
CA LYS A 371 -13.76 3.73 10.34
C LYS A 371 -14.40 4.19 9.02
N GLY A 372 -14.20 3.43 7.91
CA GLY A 372 -14.72 3.82 6.60
C GLY A 372 -16.24 4.02 6.55
N GLN A 373 -16.98 3.17 7.24
CA GLN A 373 -18.42 3.28 7.33
C GLN A 373 -18.82 4.57 8.09
N GLU A 374 -18.26 4.78 9.27
CA GLU A 374 -18.58 5.94 10.13
C GLU A 374 -18.20 7.27 9.46
N VAL A 375 -17.08 7.28 8.72
CA VAL A 375 -16.67 8.45 7.91
C VAL A 375 -17.75 8.78 6.88
N MET A 376 -18.24 7.79 6.14
CA MET A 376 -19.22 8.02 5.09
C MET A 376 -20.62 8.31 5.61
N GLU A 377 -21.01 7.74 6.76
CA GLU A 377 -22.25 8.10 7.46
C GLU A 377 -22.20 9.57 7.95
N TYR A 378 -21.03 10.01 8.47
CA TYR A 378 -20.82 11.40 8.83
C TYR A 378 -20.92 12.35 7.63
N VAL A 379 -20.28 12.01 6.51
CA VAL A 379 -20.37 12.77 5.26
C VAL A 379 -21.81 12.83 4.75
N ALA A 380 -22.52 11.71 4.75
CA ALA A 380 -23.93 11.65 4.32
C ALA A 380 -24.82 12.56 5.20
N GLY A 381 -24.61 12.55 6.51
CA GLY A 381 -25.30 13.46 7.43
C GLY A 381 -25.06 14.93 7.10
N ALA A 382 -23.79 15.31 6.86
CA ALA A 382 -23.43 16.68 6.49
C ALA A 382 -24.09 17.13 5.17
N LEU A 383 -24.23 16.23 4.20
CA LEU A 383 -24.92 16.51 2.93
C LEU A 383 -26.43 16.62 3.10
N GLN A 384 -27.02 15.82 3.98
CA GLN A 384 -28.45 15.94 4.35
C GLN A 384 -28.73 17.27 5.04
N ASP A 385 -27.86 17.73 5.91
CA ASP A 385 -28.00 19.00 6.64
C ASP A 385 -28.03 20.23 5.72
N ILE A 386 -27.40 20.15 4.54
CA ILE A 386 -27.46 21.23 3.53
C ILE A 386 -28.60 21.05 2.52
N GLY A 387 -29.38 19.96 2.61
CA GLY A 387 -30.63 19.78 1.89
C GLY A 387 -30.66 18.71 0.81
N PHE A 388 -29.65 17.85 0.67
CA PHE A 388 -29.73 16.69 -0.21
C PHE A 388 -30.55 15.54 0.39
N GLU A 389 -31.19 14.74 -0.47
CA GLU A 389 -31.63 13.39 -0.14
C GLU A 389 -30.48 12.43 -0.51
N VAL A 390 -29.80 11.88 0.49
CA VAL A 390 -28.60 11.07 0.29
C VAL A 390 -28.92 9.58 0.27
N ASP A 391 -28.65 8.91 -0.84
CA ASP A 391 -28.66 7.45 -0.99
C ASP A 391 -27.22 6.92 -0.81
N LEU A 392 -26.84 6.63 0.44
CA LEU A 392 -25.52 6.08 0.78
C LEU A 392 -25.52 4.56 0.59
N GLN A 393 -24.66 4.10 -0.32
CA GLN A 393 -24.54 2.68 -0.67
C GLN A 393 -23.12 2.17 -0.35
N PHE A 394 -23.05 1.14 0.49
CA PHE A 394 -21.83 0.38 0.73
C PHE A 394 -21.82 -0.84 -0.19
N LEU A 395 -20.80 -0.92 -1.05
CA LEU A 395 -20.68 -1.94 -2.08
C LEU A 395 -19.49 -2.87 -1.78
N GLU A 396 -19.63 -4.14 -2.20
CA GLU A 396 -18.51 -5.08 -2.22
C GLU A 396 -17.42 -4.63 -3.22
N PRO A 397 -16.14 -5.06 -3.05
CA PRO A 397 -15.00 -4.54 -3.81
C PRO A 397 -15.18 -4.54 -5.33
N GLY A 398 -15.68 -5.63 -5.89
CA GLY A 398 -15.91 -5.75 -7.35
C GLY A 398 -16.98 -4.79 -7.85
N ALA A 399 -18.14 -4.76 -7.20
CA ALA A 399 -19.24 -3.86 -7.53
C ALA A 399 -18.86 -2.38 -7.35
N TYR A 400 -18.05 -2.08 -6.33
CA TYR A 400 -17.56 -0.73 -6.10
C TYR A 400 -16.59 -0.27 -7.21
N THR A 401 -15.69 -1.15 -7.62
CA THR A 401 -14.76 -0.89 -8.73
C THR A 401 -15.52 -0.64 -10.03
N GLU A 402 -16.50 -1.48 -10.35
CA GLU A 402 -17.37 -1.33 -11.54
C GLU A 402 -18.14 0.00 -11.50
N ALA A 403 -18.75 0.33 -10.35
CA ALA A 403 -19.48 1.59 -10.19
C ALA A 403 -18.61 2.82 -10.43
N ARG A 404 -17.37 2.82 -9.95
CA ARG A 404 -16.42 3.91 -10.20
C ARG A 404 -16.02 3.97 -11.67
N GLN A 405 -15.61 2.86 -12.26
CA GLN A 405 -15.14 2.82 -13.66
C GLN A 405 -16.24 3.21 -14.65
N SER A 406 -17.49 2.87 -14.36
CA SER A 406 -18.64 3.25 -15.18
C SER A 406 -19.17 4.66 -14.90
N GLY A 407 -18.64 5.38 -13.88
CA GLY A 407 -19.19 6.67 -13.45
C GLY A 407 -20.59 6.59 -12.84
N SER A 408 -21.01 5.41 -12.38
CA SER A 408 -22.34 5.18 -11.78
C SER A 408 -22.39 5.62 -10.32
N TYR A 409 -22.11 6.91 -10.06
CA TYR A 409 -22.17 7.55 -8.75
C TYR A 409 -22.34 9.05 -8.93
N ASP A 410 -22.85 9.76 -7.95
CA ASP A 410 -22.76 11.22 -7.89
C ASP A 410 -21.56 11.65 -7.06
N LEU A 411 -21.32 10.98 -5.93
CA LEU A 411 -20.10 11.05 -5.15
C LEU A 411 -19.57 9.64 -4.87
N ALA A 412 -18.27 9.44 -4.96
CA ALA A 412 -17.65 8.16 -4.62
C ALA A 412 -16.42 8.37 -3.74
N LEU A 413 -16.29 7.58 -2.66
CA LEU A 413 -15.14 7.64 -1.78
C LEU A 413 -13.89 7.13 -2.51
N GLN A 414 -12.78 7.83 -2.40
CA GLN A 414 -11.50 7.41 -2.96
C GLN A 414 -10.39 7.59 -1.95
N GLN A 415 -9.42 6.71 -2.04
CA GLN A 415 -8.15 6.79 -1.33
C GLN A 415 -7.01 6.81 -2.35
N GLY A 416 -5.99 7.58 -2.07
CA GLY A 416 -4.75 7.57 -2.84
C GLY A 416 -3.89 8.78 -2.58
N GLY A 417 -2.62 8.67 -2.95
CA GLY A 417 -1.66 9.77 -2.90
C GLY A 417 -1.02 9.97 -4.27
N LYS A 418 -0.68 11.20 -4.61
CA LYS A 418 -0.03 11.53 -5.88
C LYS A 418 1.50 11.67 -5.74
N ALA A 419 2.05 11.15 -4.64
CA ALA A 419 3.45 11.31 -4.29
C ALA A 419 4.42 10.50 -5.15
N ASN A 420 4.08 9.26 -5.48
CA ASN A 420 5.02 8.33 -6.11
C ASN A 420 5.23 8.60 -7.61
N ASN A 421 4.19 8.99 -8.32
CA ASN A 421 4.26 9.38 -9.73
C ASN A 421 3.05 10.26 -10.08
N PRO A 422 3.13 11.57 -9.92
CA PRO A 422 2.03 12.46 -10.20
C PRO A 422 1.57 12.40 -11.65
N CYS A 423 2.48 12.23 -12.61
CA CYS A 423 2.14 12.09 -14.03
C CYS A 423 1.19 10.91 -14.28
N ASN A 424 1.57 9.72 -13.81
CA ASN A 424 0.76 8.53 -14.01
C ASN A 424 -0.62 8.67 -13.34
N GLN A 425 -0.65 9.21 -12.14
CA GLN A 425 -1.91 9.39 -11.41
C GLN A 425 -2.85 10.40 -12.08
N TYR A 426 -2.34 11.57 -12.49
CA TYR A 426 -3.17 12.55 -13.20
C TYR A 426 -3.66 12.03 -14.55
N LYS A 427 -2.83 11.27 -15.29
CA LYS A 427 -3.28 10.60 -16.52
C LYS A 427 -4.38 9.60 -16.25
N THR A 428 -4.23 8.76 -15.25
CA THR A 428 -5.25 7.76 -14.86
C THR A 428 -6.57 8.44 -14.54
N PHE A 429 -6.55 9.53 -13.78
CA PHE A 429 -7.77 10.20 -13.30
C PHE A 429 -8.43 11.07 -14.38
N TYR A 430 -7.64 11.79 -15.20
CA TYR A 430 -8.19 12.87 -16.01
C TYR A 430 -7.97 12.73 -17.52
N ILE A 431 -6.95 11.97 -17.96
CA ILE A 431 -6.77 11.67 -19.38
C ILE A 431 -7.54 10.40 -19.74
N ASN A 432 -7.31 9.33 -19.01
CA ASN A 432 -7.95 8.02 -19.23
C ASN A 432 -9.35 7.95 -18.63
N ASP A 433 -9.69 8.90 -17.74
CA ASP A 433 -10.95 8.95 -16.96
C ASP A 433 -11.34 7.60 -16.35
N THR A 434 -10.34 6.89 -15.81
CA THR A 434 -10.48 5.51 -15.32
C THR A 434 -11.58 5.35 -14.26
N TYR A 435 -11.92 6.45 -13.58
CA TYR A 435 -12.98 6.46 -12.57
C TYR A 435 -14.26 7.15 -13.03
N GLY A 436 -14.39 7.42 -14.34
CA GLY A 436 -15.61 7.91 -14.93
C GLY A 436 -16.12 9.24 -14.38
N SER A 437 -15.21 10.09 -13.85
CA SER A 437 -15.58 11.38 -13.25
C SER A 437 -16.10 12.38 -14.29
N GLY A 438 -15.69 12.19 -15.56
CA GLY A 438 -16.07 13.02 -16.69
C GLY A 438 -15.41 14.40 -16.73
N TYR A 439 -14.57 14.78 -15.74
CA TYR A 439 -13.94 16.10 -15.70
C TYR A 439 -12.93 16.28 -16.82
N GLY A 440 -11.94 15.39 -16.93
CA GLY A 440 -10.88 15.49 -17.92
C GLY A 440 -11.39 15.55 -19.37
N PRO A 441 -12.30 14.66 -19.80
CA PRO A 441 -12.87 14.70 -21.15
C PRO A 441 -13.61 16.01 -21.51
N GLN A 442 -14.11 16.74 -20.51
CA GLN A 442 -14.77 18.04 -20.71
C GLN A 442 -13.80 19.23 -20.72
N HIS A 443 -12.56 19.02 -20.27
CA HIS A 443 -11.52 20.04 -20.11
C HIS A 443 -10.24 19.66 -20.86
N PRO A 444 -10.21 19.70 -22.21
CA PRO A 444 -9.05 19.32 -23.00
C PRO A 444 -7.80 20.16 -22.71
N GLU A 445 -7.98 21.42 -22.30
CA GLU A 445 -6.89 22.30 -21.86
C GLU A 445 -6.23 21.78 -20.56
N PHE A 446 -7.00 21.19 -19.67
CA PHE A 446 -6.49 20.56 -18.46
C PHE A 446 -5.72 19.27 -18.78
N GLN A 447 -6.19 18.48 -19.74
CA GLN A 447 -5.46 17.32 -20.22
C GLN A 447 -4.12 17.72 -20.85
N GLN A 448 -4.09 18.81 -21.65
CA GLN A 448 -2.85 19.35 -22.21
C GLN A 448 -1.87 19.81 -21.12
N LEU A 449 -2.36 20.46 -20.06
CA LEU A 449 -1.53 20.86 -18.92
C LEU A 449 -0.89 19.64 -18.24
N ILE A 450 -1.64 18.55 -18.07
CA ILE A 450 -1.12 17.28 -17.52
C ILE A 450 -0.04 16.71 -18.46
N GLU A 451 -0.28 16.69 -19.77
CA GLU A 451 0.70 16.17 -20.73
C GLU A 451 1.99 17.00 -20.73
N GLN A 452 1.89 18.33 -20.64
CA GLN A 452 3.05 19.22 -20.52
C GLN A 452 3.84 18.94 -19.24
N ALA A 453 3.16 18.83 -18.09
CA ALA A 453 3.81 18.53 -16.82
C ALA A 453 4.54 17.18 -16.85
N CYS A 454 3.97 16.18 -17.53
CA CYS A 454 4.55 14.84 -17.62
C CYS A 454 5.86 14.77 -18.44
N VAL A 455 6.11 15.73 -19.32
CA VAL A 455 7.30 15.76 -20.18
C VAL A 455 8.26 16.91 -19.86
N ALA A 456 7.93 17.75 -18.90
CA ALA A 456 8.77 18.87 -18.46
C ALA A 456 10.06 18.35 -17.82
N VAL A 457 11.19 18.60 -18.46
CA VAL A 457 12.52 18.11 -18.02
C VAL A 457 13.13 19.03 -16.96
N ASP A 458 12.82 20.32 -17.02
CA ASP A 458 13.25 21.27 -16.01
C ASP A 458 12.47 21.07 -14.70
N PRO A 459 13.12 20.82 -13.56
CA PRO A 459 12.41 20.52 -12.30
C PRO A 459 11.55 21.69 -11.78
N GLU A 460 11.94 22.93 -12.00
CA GLU A 460 11.19 24.12 -11.55
C GLU A 460 9.93 24.30 -12.44
N GLU A 461 10.08 24.11 -13.74
CA GLU A 461 8.95 24.10 -14.68
C GLU A 461 7.98 22.97 -14.34
N ALA A 462 8.48 21.74 -14.15
CA ALA A 462 7.66 20.59 -13.75
C ALA A 462 6.89 20.86 -12.46
N ASN A 463 7.57 21.36 -11.42
CA ASN A 463 6.94 21.71 -10.15
C ASN A 463 5.83 22.75 -10.33
N THR A 464 6.09 23.79 -11.12
CA THR A 464 5.11 24.86 -11.40
C THR A 464 3.88 24.31 -12.13
N LEU A 465 4.07 23.46 -13.13
CA LEU A 465 2.96 22.84 -13.87
C LEU A 465 2.12 21.92 -12.96
N TYR A 466 2.75 21.10 -12.12
CA TYR A 466 2.02 20.27 -11.16
C TYR A 466 1.29 21.09 -10.09
N GLN A 467 1.83 22.22 -9.66
CA GLN A 467 1.12 23.15 -8.77
C GLN A 467 -0.11 23.75 -9.46
N GLN A 468 -0.02 24.12 -10.75
CA GLN A 468 -1.17 24.59 -11.52
C GLN A 468 -2.26 23.51 -11.64
N ILE A 469 -1.88 22.26 -11.91
CA ILE A 469 -2.82 21.13 -11.95
C ILE A 469 -3.50 20.97 -10.58
N GLN A 470 -2.73 20.94 -9.50
CA GLN A 470 -3.26 20.80 -8.16
C GLN A 470 -4.22 21.94 -7.81
N LYS A 471 -3.82 23.17 -8.15
CA LYS A 471 -4.66 24.34 -7.90
C LYS A 471 -5.97 24.28 -8.68
N GLN A 472 -5.96 23.85 -9.93
CA GLN A 472 -7.19 23.71 -10.72
C GLN A 472 -8.12 22.64 -10.11
N VAL A 473 -7.59 21.47 -9.69
CA VAL A 473 -8.40 20.45 -9.00
C VAL A 473 -9.02 20.99 -7.71
N TYR A 474 -8.28 21.81 -6.97
CA TYR A 474 -8.74 22.46 -5.75
C TYR A 474 -9.81 23.52 -6.03
N ASP A 475 -9.54 24.49 -6.93
CA ASP A 475 -10.45 25.60 -7.25
C ASP A 475 -11.76 25.10 -7.86
N GLU A 476 -11.70 24.04 -8.69
CA GLU A 476 -12.85 23.42 -9.34
C GLU A 476 -13.54 22.36 -8.49
N SER A 477 -13.03 22.10 -7.27
CA SER A 477 -13.57 21.08 -6.35
C SER A 477 -13.86 19.74 -7.02
N VAL A 478 -12.95 19.30 -7.90
CA VAL A 478 -13.08 18.04 -8.64
C VAL A 478 -12.89 16.85 -7.73
N GLU A 479 -11.99 17.01 -6.77
CA GLU A 479 -11.75 16.08 -5.66
C GLU A 479 -12.03 16.81 -4.34
N ILE A 480 -12.95 16.30 -3.55
CA ILE A 480 -13.31 16.89 -2.27
C ILE A 480 -12.49 16.22 -1.19
N GLN A 481 -11.44 16.88 -0.74
CA GLN A 481 -10.53 16.35 0.27
C GLN A 481 -11.26 16.17 1.60
N LEU A 482 -11.15 14.99 2.23
CA LEU A 482 -11.65 14.72 3.58
C LEU A 482 -10.53 14.91 4.60
N TYR A 483 -9.49 14.11 4.51
CA TYR A 483 -8.30 14.23 5.37
C TYR A 483 -7.13 13.40 4.79
N ARG A 484 -5.90 13.74 5.20
CA ARG A 484 -4.74 12.88 5.02
C ARG A 484 -4.74 11.83 6.12
N GLN A 485 -4.54 10.58 5.74
CA GLN A 485 -4.47 9.47 6.69
C GLN A 485 -3.20 9.53 7.54
N GLU A 486 -3.25 8.85 8.65
CA GLU A 486 -2.11 8.57 9.50
C GLU A 486 -1.96 7.05 9.61
N ASN A 487 -0.76 6.56 9.34
CA ASN A 487 -0.41 5.17 9.56
C ASN A 487 -0.09 4.98 11.04
N ILE A 488 -0.69 3.99 11.68
CA ILE A 488 -0.50 3.70 13.11
C ILE A 488 -0.09 2.24 13.28
N TRP A 489 0.98 2.05 14.04
CA TRP A 489 1.45 0.75 14.47
C TRP A 489 1.46 0.66 15.99
N ALA A 490 1.16 -0.52 16.52
CA ALA A 490 1.41 -0.84 17.92
C ALA A 490 2.45 -1.96 18.00
N VAL A 491 3.47 -1.75 18.83
CA VAL A 491 4.68 -2.56 18.89
C VAL A 491 4.96 -2.94 20.32
N ARG A 492 5.20 -4.23 20.61
CA ARG A 492 5.63 -4.66 21.94
C ARG A 492 7.03 -4.11 22.26
N LYS A 493 7.23 -3.59 23.46
CA LYS A 493 8.51 -2.97 23.88
C LYS A 493 9.68 -3.93 23.92
N ARG A 494 9.46 -5.25 23.79
CA ARG A 494 10.54 -6.21 23.54
C ARG A 494 11.20 -6.03 22.17
N VAL A 495 10.49 -5.39 21.22
CA VAL A 495 11.01 -5.06 19.89
C VAL A 495 11.61 -3.66 19.93
N SER A 496 12.85 -3.52 19.52
CA SER A 496 13.58 -2.26 19.42
C SER A 496 13.92 -1.95 17.96
N GLY A 497 14.17 -0.69 17.62
CA GLY A 497 14.58 -0.26 16.29
C GLY A 497 13.45 -0.13 15.28
N PHE A 498 12.18 -0.24 15.72
CA PHE A 498 11.05 -0.01 14.82
C PHE A 498 10.99 1.45 14.37
N GLU A 499 10.91 1.64 13.06
CA GLU A 499 10.78 2.97 12.45
C GLU A 499 9.55 2.97 11.52
N PRO A 500 8.57 3.87 11.76
CA PRO A 500 7.39 3.98 10.91
C PRO A 500 7.71 4.67 9.58
N TYR A 501 7.07 4.21 8.51
CA TYR A 501 7.22 4.75 7.15
C TYR A 501 5.98 5.57 6.75
N ALA A 502 6.20 6.69 6.03
CA ALA A 502 5.12 7.48 5.46
C ALA A 502 4.38 6.75 4.31
N PRO A 503 5.06 6.10 3.36
CA PRO A 503 4.43 5.06 2.56
C PRO A 503 3.99 3.92 3.47
N ASP A 504 2.77 3.42 3.31
CA ASP A 504 2.27 2.32 4.15
C ASP A 504 2.90 0.95 3.78
N ALA A 505 3.88 0.93 2.91
CA ALA A 505 4.72 -0.23 2.65
C ALA A 505 6.04 -0.08 3.41
N THR A 506 6.16 -0.78 4.51
CA THR A 506 7.34 -0.75 5.39
C THR A 506 8.36 -1.81 5.00
N ARG A 507 9.58 -1.67 5.55
CA ARG A 507 10.55 -2.76 5.64
C ARG A 507 10.44 -3.34 7.05
N PRO A 508 9.63 -4.39 7.25
CA PRO A 508 9.31 -4.88 8.59
C PRO A 508 10.50 -5.49 9.35
N TRP A 509 11.66 -5.50 8.72
CA TRP A 509 12.89 -6.10 9.24
C TRP A 509 14.00 -5.07 9.52
N ASN A 510 13.90 -3.86 8.96
CA ASN A 510 14.99 -2.89 8.99
C ASN A 510 15.28 -2.40 10.42
N GLY A 511 16.50 -2.70 10.89
CA GLY A 511 16.98 -2.26 12.21
C GLY A 511 16.31 -2.95 13.40
N LEU A 512 15.32 -3.83 13.19
CA LEU A 512 14.60 -4.50 14.28
C LEU A 512 15.50 -5.45 15.06
N SER A 513 15.40 -5.39 16.38
CA SER A 513 16.03 -6.34 17.31
C SER A 513 15.07 -6.68 18.44
N VAL A 514 15.32 -7.81 19.10
CA VAL A 514 14.50 -8.30 20.21
C VAL A 514 15.34 -8.27 21.49
N SER A 515 14.82 -7.62 22.52
CA SER A 515 15.39 -7.76 23.87
C SER A 515 14.99 -9.11 24.47
N ALA A 516 15.93 -9.75 25.15
CA ALA A 516 15.73 -11.01 25.83
C ALA A 516 14.66 -10.94 26.94
#